data_7b071556595408f93225d19303ec1cd3
#
_entry.id   7b071556595408f93225d19303ec1cd3
#
_cell.length_a   1.000
_cell.length_b   1.000
_cell.length_c   1.000
_cell.angle_alpha   90.00
_cell.angle_beta   90.00
_cell.angle_gamma   90.00
#
_symmetry.space_group_name_H-M   'P 1'
#
loop_
_entity.id
_entity.type
_entity.pdbx_description
1 polymer ?
#
loop_
_entity_poly.entity_id
_entity_poly.type
_entity_poly.pdbx_seq_one_letter_code
_entity_poly.pdbx_strand_id
1 'polypeptide(L)'
;MVSHLFLVQRSEVRILVGQPYMNNLLDRIFFRSRNLDYINQNLINLTNQTPANKIFEALNTYSDNSEVRYVGGCIRKIIKKETVDDIDLATNLTPSEVCDALKKKDIKFYETGVEHGTITAIIDEYKYEITSLSKDVTTDGRHAKVEFSLDWKEDAARRDFSINSIYSDKEGNLFDPFNGKKDLESGSINFIGEAENRIKEDYLRILRYVRFFLMPHRLHLVLNLLLDQYHQRFLFL
;
A
#
# COMPACT_ATOMS: atom_id res chain seq x y z
N MET A 1 -15.12 41.38 4.11
CA MET A 1 -13.85 41.34 3.34
C MET A 1 -13.03 40.16 3.83
N VAL A 2 -13.45 38.97 3.47
CA VAL A 2 -12.72 37.71 3.76
C VAL A 2 -12.88 36.82 2.53
N SER A 3 -12.09 37.15 1.55
CA SER A 3 -11.91 36.29 0.39
C SER A 3 -10.42 36.17 0.15
N HIS A 4 -9.81 35.16 0.73
CA HIS A 4 -8.51 34.60 0.28
C HIS A 4 -8.10 33.50 1.23
N LEU A 5 -8.65 32.33 1.02
CA LEU A 5 -7.95 31.09 1.41
C LEU A 5 -8.64 29.89 0.76
N PHE A 6 -8.46 29.71 -0.53
CA PHE A 6 -8.48 28.42 -1.22
C PHE A 6 -7.96 28.66 -2.64
N LEU A 7 -6.69 29.04 -2.72
CA LEU A 7 -5.91 28.76 -3.92
C LEU A 7 -5.48 27.30 -3.79
N VAL A 8 -6.30 26.42 -4.35
CA VAL A 8 -5.83 25.09 -4.75
C VAL A 8 -4.90 25.31 -5.92
N GLN A 9 -3.64 25.59 -5.64
CA GLN A 9 -2.60 25.43 -6.64
C GLN A 9 -2.52 23.94 -6.98
N ARG A 10 -2.73 23.65 -8.24
CA ARG A 10 -2.56 22.34 -8.87
C ARG A 10 -1.28 21.66 -8.36
N SER A 11 -1.44 20.40 -7.97
CA SER A 11 -0.40 19.42 -7.67
C SER A 11 0.53 19.72 -6.48
N GLU A 12 0.43 18.90 -5.44
CA GLU A 12 1.31 18.73 -4.29
C GLU A 12 0.93 19.48 -3.01
N VAL A 13 0.06 18.89 -2.22
CA VAL A 13 0.05 19.17 -0.77
C VAL A 13 1.24 18.43 -0.16
N ARG A 14 2.40 19.07 -0.11
CA ARG A 14 3.58 18.58 0.61
C ARG A 14 3.54 19.05 2.05
N ILE A 15 3.22 18.14 2.97
CA ILE A 15 3.48 18.37 4.39
C ILE A 15 4.86 17.79 4.69
N LEU A 16 5.85 18.64 4.86
CA LEU A 16 7.18 18.28 5.31
C LEU A 16 7.12 17.84 6.77
N VAL A 17 7.12 16.55 7.01
CA VAL A 17 7.44 15.99 8.32
C VAL A 17 8.96 16.05 8.46
N GLY A 18 9.45 16.74 9.49
CA GLY A 18 10.86 16.99 9.72
C GLY A 18 11.70 15.72 9.66
N GLN A 19 12.44 15.59 8.59
CA GLN A 19 13.57 14.64 8.52
C GLN A 19 14.71 15.15 9.39
N PRO A 20 15.47 14.28 10.07
CA PRO A 20 16.69 14.73 10.72
C PRO A 20 17.58 15.41 9.69
N TYR A 21 18.10 16.58 10.03
CA TYR A 21 19.02 17.35 9.17
C TYR A 21 20.24 16.48 8.85
N MET A 22 20.26 15.90 7.67
CA MET A 22 21.39 15.14 7.14
C MET A 22 22.22 16.08 6.25
N ASN A 23 23.35 16.53 6.78
CA ASN A 23 24.13 17.64 6.23
C ASN A 23 25.05 17.27 5.08
N ASN A 24 25.22 15.98 4.72
CA ASN A 24 26.04 15.61 3.59
C ASN A 24 25.49 14.42 2.77
N LEU A 25 26.00 14.27 1.55
CA LEU A 25 25.59 13.26 0.58
C LEU A 25 25.85 11.83 1.10
N LEU A 26 26.93 11.63 1.83
CA LEU A 26 27.33 10.32 2.38
C LEU A 26 26.31 9.85 3.44
N ASP A 27 25.91 10.73 4.36
CA ASP A 27 24.89 10.39 5.38
C ASP A 27 23.57 9.99 4.74
N ARG A 28 23.18 10.65 3.63
CA ARG A 28 21.98 10.31 2.86
C ARG A 28 22.10 8.93 2.19
N ILE A 29 23.27 8.61 1.66
CA ILE A 29 23.53 7.31 1.01
C ILE A 29 23.53 6.19 2.06
N PHE A 30 24.25 6.36 3.18
CA PHE A 30 24.31 5.38 4.26
C PHE A 30 22.96 5.16 4.94
N PHE A 31 22.18 6.22 5.16
CA PHE A 31 20.85 6.13 5.72
C PHE A 31 19.90 5.36 4.78
N ARG A 32 19.98 5.66 3.46
CA ARG A 32 19.16 4.99 2.44
C ARG A 32 19.50 3.50 2.33
N SER A 33 20.79 3.15 2.37
CA SER A 33 21.25 1.75 2.37
C SER A 33 20.73 1.00 3.59
N ARG A 34 20.97 1.53 4.81
CA ARG A 34 20.49 0.90 6.06
C ARG A 34 18.98 0.73 6.11
N ASN A 35 18.21 1.68 5.56
CA ASN A 35 16.75 1.57 5.54
C ASN A 35 16.26 0.50 4.56
N LEU A 36 16.94 0.35 3.43
CA LEU A 36 16.65 -0.71 2.46
C LEU A 36 16.95 -2.09 3.05
N ASP A 37 18.11 -2.26 3.68
CA ASP A 37 18.51 -3.49 4.36
C ASP A 37 17.50 -3.87 5.46
N TYR A 38 17.02 -2.87 6.23
CA TYR A 38 15.98 -3.08 7.24
C TYR A 38 14.67 -3.59 6.63
N ILE A 39 14.20 -3.00 5.53
CA ILE A 39 12.94 -3.38 4.87
C ILE A 39 13.06 -4.81 4.33
N ASN A 40 14.13 -5.10 3.58
CA ASN A 40 14.36 -6.42 3.00
C ASN A 40 14.43 -7.49 4.11
N GLN A 41 15.18 -7.23 5.18
CA GLN A 41 15.32 -8.18 6.29
C GLN A 41 13.99 -8.44 7.00
N ASN A 42 13.14 -7.43 7.18
CA ASN A 42 11.84 -7.62 7.82
C ASN A 42 10.83 -8.35 6.92
N LEU A 43 10.89 -8.19 5.60
CA LEU A 43 10.10 -8.97 4.65
C LEU A 43 10.54 -10.44 4.64
N ILE A 44 11.85 -10.70 4.63
CA ILE A 44 12.40 -12.06 4.79
C ILE A 44 11.96 -12.66 6.14
N ASN A 45 12.03 -11.88 7.22
CA ASN A 45 11.60 -12.35 8.55
C ASN A 45 10.10 -12.65 8.56
N LEU A 46 9.25 -11.82 7.93
CA LEU A 46 7.81 -12.08 7.80
C LEU A 46 7.56 -13.42 7.11
N THR A 47 8.29 -13.71 6.03
CA THR A 47 8.20 -14.98 5.30
C THR A 47 8.63 -16.17 6.16
N ASN A 48 9.69 -16.01 6.96
CA ASN A 48 10.27 -17.10 7.76
C ASN A 48 9.54 -17.34 9.10
N GLN A 49 8.96 -16.29 9.69
CA GLN A 49 8.28 -16.35 10.99
C GLN A 49 6.79 -16.70 10.87
N THR A 50 6.24 -16.65 9.66
CA THR A 50 4.84 -16.99 9.38
C THR A 50 4.79 -18.14 8.38
N PRO A 51 3.64 -18.84 8.26
CA PRO A 51 3.46 -19.85 7.21
C PRO A 51 3.41 -19.28 5.77
N ALA A 52 3.69 -18.01 5.55
CA ALA A 52 3.65 -17.36 4.24
C ALA A 52 4.48 -18.10 3.18
N ASN A 53 5.63 -18.68 3.58
CA ASN A 53 6.46 -19.45 2.65
C ASN A 53 5.71 -20.61 1.97
N LYS A 54 4.74 -21.23 2.66
CA LYS A 54 3.89 -22.28 2.07
C LYS A 54 3.01 -21.74 0.94
N ILE A 55 2.48 -20.51 1.12
CA ILE A 55 1.70 -19.82 0.07
C ILE A 55 2.60 -19.47 -1.11
N PHE A 56 3.76 -18.87 -0.85
CA PHE A 56 4.73 -18.54 -1.90
C PHE A 56 5.15 -19.79 -2.69
N GLU A 57 5.41 -20.89 -2.01
CA GLU A 57 5.73 -22.16 -2.67
C GLU A 57 4.56 -22.66 -3.51
N ALA A 58 3.33 -22.67 -2.96
CA ALA A 58 2.16 -23.17 -3.66
C ALA A 58 1.91 -22.40 -4.96
N LEU A 59 1.98 -21.07 -4.91
CA LEU A 59 1.66 -20.23 -6.04
C LEU A 59 2.80 -20.11 -7.06
N ASN A 60 4.05 -19.92 -6.60
CA ASN A 60 5.20 -19.78 -7.51
C ASN A 60 5.58 -21.08 -8.24
N THR A 61 5.16 -22.24 -7.74
CA THR A 61 5.41 -23.53 -8.41
C THR A 61 4.24 -24.02 -9.24
N TYR A 62 3.18 -23.26 -9.37
CA TYR A 62 1.99 -23.65 -10.14
C TYR A 62 2.27 -23.73 -11.65
N SER A 63 3.02 -22.79 -12.19
CA SER A 63 3.53 -22.75 -13.56
C SER A 63 4.87 -22.03 -13.63
N ASP A 64 5.58 -22.12 -14.76
CA ASP A 64 6.90 -21.51 -14.95
C ASP A 64 6.92 -19.99 -14.80
N ASN A 65 5.77 -19.33 -15.09
CA ASN A 65 5.62 -17.87 -15.03
C ASN A 65 4.77 -17.40 -13.86
N SER A 66 4.34 -18.30 -12.97
CA SER A 66 3.53 -17.91 -11.82
C SER A 66 4.37 -17.16 -10.78
N GLU A 67 3.80 -16.09 -10.25
CA GLU A 67 4.47 -15.23 -9.28
C GLU A 67 3.47 -14.72 -8.24
N VAL A 68 3.93 -14.65 -6.97
CA VAL A 68 3.19 -14.03 -5.88
C VAL A 68 4.09 -13.03 -5.17
N ARG A 69 3.51 -11.92 -4.72
CA ARG A 69 4.21 -10.85 -3.98
C ARG A 69 3.36 -10.37 -2.80
N TYR A 70 4.01 -9.94 -1.74
CA TYR A 70 3.40 -9.09 -0.73
C TYR A 70 2.95 -7.78 -1.36
N VAL A 71 1.87 -7.16 -0.84
CA VAL A 71 1.37 -5.89 -1.36
C VAL A 71 0.70 -5.03 -0.30
N GLY A 72 0.70 -3.73 -0.49
CA GLY A 72 -0.18 -2.80 0.22
C GLY A 72 0.11 -2.63 1.71
N GLY A 73 -0.84 -3.07 2.55
CA GLY A 73 -0.84 -2.81 3.99
C GLY A 73 0.38 -3.31 4.74
N CYS A 74 0.76 -4.57 4.53
CA CYS A 74 1.88 -5.21 5.21
C CYS A 74 3.22 -4.53 4.86
N ILE A 75 3.46 -4.20 3.58
CA ILE A 75 4.69 -3.52 3.16
C ILE A 75 4.76 -2.11 3.75
N ARG A 76 3.64 -1.37 3.70
CA ARG A 76 3.57 -0.04 4.28
C ARG A 76 3.90 -0.03 5.78
N LYS A 77 3.36 -1.00 6.54
CA LYS A 77 3.64 -1.16 7.97
C LYS A 77 5.11 -1.47 8.23
N ILE A 78 5.72 -2.37 7.45
CA ILE A 78 7.15 -2.68 7.56
C ILE A 78 8.01 -1.44 7.30
N ILE A 79 7.74 -0.69 6.23
CA ILE A 79 8.48 0.55 5.92
C ILE A 79 8.38 1.56 7.07
N LYS A 80 7.21 1.64 7.72
CA LYS A 80 6.96 2.51 8.86
C LYS A 80 7.41 1.94 10.21
N LYS A 81 7.94 0.73 10.24
CA LYS A 81 8.33 0.01 11.46
C LYS A 81 7.15 -0.24 12.40
N GLU A 82 5.97 -0.46 11.84
CA GLU A 82 4.74 -0.81 12.54
C GLU A 82 4.55 -2.34 12.53
N THR A 83 3.77 -2.86 13.47
CA THR A 83 3.43 -4.30 13.54
C THR A 83 2.54 -4.69 12.37
N VAL A 84 2.84 -5.82 11.73
CA VAL A 84 2.03 -6.41 10.66
C VAL A 84 1.01 -7.37 11.28
N ASP A 85 -0.26 -7.12 11.06
CA ASP A 85 -1.41 -7.92 11.52
C ASP A 85 -2.16 -8.58 10.35
N ASP A 86 -2.22 -7.94 9.20
CA ASP A 86 -2.87 -8.44 7.99
C ASP A 86 -1.81 -8.64 6.89
N ILE A 87 -1.86 -9.79 6.23
CA ILE A 87 -0.93 -10.12 5.13
C ILE A 87 -1.71 -10.21 3.83
N ASP A 88 -1.54 -9.18 2.99
CA ASP A 88 -2.10 -9.11 1.65
C ASP A 88 -1.06 -9.57 0.63
N LEU A 89 -1.47 -10.44 -0.27
CA LEU A 89 -0.69 -10.97 -1.38
C LEU A 89 -1.35 -10.63 -2.71
N ALA A 90 -0.54 -10.43 -3.73
CA ALA A 90 -0.99 -10.30 -5.11
C ALA A 90 -0.31 -11.37 -5.97
N THR A 91 -1.01 -11.90 -6.98
CA THR A 91 -0.47 -12.91 -7.88
C THR A 91 -0.98 -12.72 -9.31
N ASN A 92 -0.17 -13.10 -10.28
CA ASN A 92 -0.55 -13.13 -11.68
C ASN A 92 -1.40 -14.35 -12.08
N LEU A 93 -1.71 -15.23 -11.11
CA LEU A 93 -2.64 -16.33 -11.31
C LEU A 93 -4.08 -15.83 -11.24
N THR A 94 -4.97 -16.44 -12.02
CA THR A 94 -6.42 -16.25 -11.88
C THR A 94 -6.94 -16.86 -10.58
N PRO A 95 -8.12 -16.45 -10.06
CA PRO A 95 -8.67 -17.03 -8.84
C PRO A 95 -8.83 -18.56 -8.89
N SER A 96 -9.21 -19.11 -10.05
CA SER A 96 -9.32 -20.56 -10.23
C SER A 96 -7.96 -21.25 -10.09
N GLU A 97 -6.92 -20.70 -10.71
CA GLU A 97 -5.55 -21.23 -10.61
C GLU A 97 -5.00 -21.12 -9.18
N VAL A 98 -5.32 -20.02 -8.46
CA VAL A 98 -4.99 -19.89 -7.02
C VAL A 98 -5.64 -21.00 -6.21
N CYS A 99 -6.95 -21.26 -6.41
CA CYS A 99 -7.65 -22.35 -5.74
C CYS A 99 -6.99 -23.71 -6.03
N ASP A 100 -6.65 -23.96 -7.28
CA ASP A 100 -6.00 -25.22 -7.68
C ASP A 100 -4.59 -25.38 -7.09
N ALA A 101 -3.80 -24.28 -7.05
CA ALA A 101 -2.48 -24.28 -6.42
C ALA A 101 -2.55 -24.60 -4.92
N LEU A 102 -3.50 -23.97 -4.22
CA LEU A 102 -3.71 -24.17 -2.78
C LEU A 102 -4.21 -25.60 -2.49
N LYS A 103 -5.14 -26.13 -3.31
CA LYS A 103 -5.62 -27.54 -3.20
C LYS A 103 -4.48 -28.54 -3.37
N LYS A 104 -3.59 -28.35 -4.35
CA LYS A 104 -2.43 -29.23 -4.59
C LYS A 104 -1.48 -29.32 -3.40
N LYS A 105 -1.44 -28.29 -2.55
CA LYS A 105 -0.60 -28.21 -1.35
C LYS A 105 -1.36 -28.46 -0.04
N ASP A 106 -2.62 -28.89 -0.12
CA ASP A 106 -3.52 -29.13 1.02
C ASP A 106 -3.67 -27.92 1.94
N ILE A 107 -3.73 -26.73 1.34
CA ILE A 107 -3.92 -25.45 2.05
C ILE A 107 -5.41 -25.11 2.05
N LYS A 108 -5.98 -24.91 3.25
CA LYS A 108 -7.36 -24.50 3.41
C LYS A 108 -7.58 -23.08 2.91
N PHE A 109 -8.66 -22.87 2.14
CA PHE A 109 -9.03 -21.55 1.65
C PHE A 109 -10.54 -21.35 1.57
N TYR A 110 -10.94 -20.08 1.42
CA TYR A 110 -12.31 -19.64 1.19
C TYR A 110 -12.36 -18.68 0.01
N GLU A 111 -13.40 -18.83 -0.79
CA GLU A 111 -13.68 -17.99 -1.95
C GLU A 111 -14.48 -16.75 -1.53
N THR A 112 -13.89 -15.90 -0.70
CA THR A 112 -14.59 -14.79 -0.02
C THR A 112 -14.83 -13.56 -0.91
N GLY A 113 -14.17 -13.47 -2.06
CA GLY A 113 -14.25 -12.29 -2.95
C GLY A 113 -13.89 -12.63 -4.39
N VAL A 114 -14.34 -13.77 -4.89
CA VAL A 114 -14.03 -14.25 -6.26
C VAL A 114 -14.43 -13.23 -7.32
N GLU A 115 -15.57 -12.53 -7.11
CA GLU A 115 -16.03 -11.46 -8.00
C GLU A 115 -15.02 -10.31 -8.13
N HIS A 116 -14.17 -10.13 -7.09
CA HIS A 116 -13.09 -9.15 -7.05
C HIS A 116 -11.71 -9.78 -7.21
N GLY A 117 -11.64 -11.08 -7.51
CA GLY A 117 -10.38 -11.79 -7.70
C GLY A 117 -9.65 -12.16 -6.40
N THR A 118 -10.31 -12.14 -5.23
CA THR A 118 -9.66 -12.39 -3.94
C THR A 118 -10.03 -13.76 -3.37
N ILE A 119 -9.01 -14.53 -2.98
CA ILE A 119 -9.11 -15.81 -2.28
C ILE A 119 -8.45 -15.66 -0.91
N THR A 120 -9.11 -16.15 0.14
CA THR A 120 -8.57 -16.14 1.49
C THR A 120 -8.01 -17.51 1.85
N ALA A 121 -6.70 -17.63 1.97
CA ALA A 121 -6.04 -18.83 2.49
C ALA A 121 -5.86 -18.76 4.00
N ILE A 122 -5.98 -19.90 4.69
CA ILE A 122 -5.78 -20.03 6.13
C ILE A 122 -4.76 -21.14 6.40
N ILE A 123 -3.69 -20.80 7.11
CA ILE A 123 -2.70 -21.74 7.59
C ILE A 123 -2.48 -21.47 9.07
N ASP A 124 -2.77 -22.45 9.92
CA ASP A 124 -2.75 -22.32 11.36
C ASP A 124 -3.68 -21.15 11.81
N GLU A 125 -3.16 -20.16 12.52
CA GLU A 125 -3.88 -18.95 12.94
C GLU A 125 -3.77 -17.78 11.95
N TYR A 126 -2.99 -17.93 10.88
CA TYR A 126 -2.73 -16.88 9.92
C TYR A 126 -3.73 -16.86 8.77
N LYS A 127 -4.19 -15.67 8.44
CA LYS A 127 -5.06 -15.39 7.30
C LYS A 127 -4.28 -14.62 6.22
N TYR A 128 -4.38 -15.09 4.98
CA TYR A 128 -3.74 -14.48 3.82
C TYR A 128 -4.80 -14.10 2.80
N GLU A 129 -4.89 -12.83 2.45
CA GLU A 129 -5.74 -12.39 1.36
C GLU A 129 -4.94 -12.35 0.05
N ILE A 130 -5.26 -13.25 -0.87
CA ILE A 130 -4.56 -13.44 -2.15
C ILE A 130 -5.44 -12.85 -3.24
N THR A 131 -4.97 -11.77 -3.88
CA THR A 131 -5.71 -11.08 -4.94
C THR A 131 -5.02 -11.27 -6.28
N SER A 132 -5.77 -11.71 -7.29
CA SER A 132 -5.31 -11.80 -8.67
C SER A 132 -5.08 -10.41 -9.24
N LEU A 133 -3.97 -10.22 -9.99
CA LEU A 133 -3.71 -8.97 -10.69
C LEU A 133 -4.86 -8.64 -11.63
N SER A 134 -5.26 -7.38 -11.68
CA SER A 134 -6.34 -6.94 -12.54
C SER A 134 -6.15 -5.50 -13.03
N LYS A 135 -6.86 -5.16 -14.09
CA LYS A 135 -7.00 -3.80 -14.61
C LYS A 135 -8.46 -3.39 -14.61
N ASP A 136 -8.74 -2.11 -14.42
CA ASP A 136 -10.07 -1.56 -14.51
C ASP A 136 -10.46 -1.39 -15.98
N VAL A 137 -11.57 -1.98 -16.41
CA VAL A 137 -12.07 -1.88 -17.78
C VAL A 137 -13.13 -0.80 -17.90
N THR A 138 -14.05 -0.75 -16.92
CA THR A 138 -15.07 0.30 -16.80
C THR A 138 -15.34 0.55 -15.33
N THR A 139 -15.46 1.82 -14.95
CA THR A 139 -15.82 2.22 -13.60
C THR A 139 -17.18 2.92 -13.64
N ASP A 140 -18.10 2.46 -12.80
CA ASP A 140 -19.41 3.07 -12.59
C ASP A 140 -19.55 3.47 -11.11
N GLY A 141 -18.84 4.54 -10.76
CA GLY A 141 -18.90 5.22 -9.44
C GLY A 141 -18.55 4.37 -8.21
N ARG A 142 -18.87 3.07 -8.17
CA ARG A 142 -18.61 2.17 -7.04
C ARG A 142 -18.25 0.75 -7.45
N HIS A 143 -18.60 0.35 -8.66
CA HIS A 143 -18.32 -0.99 -9.17
C HIS A 143 -17.44 -0.87 -10.41
N ALA A 144 -16.19 -1.30 -10.29
CA ALA A 144 -15.30 -1.49 -11.43
C ALA A 144 -15.51 -2.90 -11.98
N LYS A 145 -15.76 -3.01 -13.28
CA LYS A 145 -15.63 -4.29 -13.96
C LYS A 145 -14.13 -4.50 -14.17
N VAL A 146 -13.58 -5.47 -13.47
CA VAL A 146 -12.15 -5.80 -13.55
C VAL A 146 -11.92 -6.92 -14.57
N GLU A 147 -10.82 -6.84 -15.27
CA GLU A 147 -10.27 -7.91 -16.11
C GLU A 147 -8.93 -8.35 -15.49
N PHE A 148 -8.69 -9.66 -15.38
CA PHE A 148 -7.43 -10.15 -14.86
C PHE A 148 -6.28 -9.77 -15.79
N SER A 149 -5.16 -9.38 -15.19
CA SER A 149 -3.94 -8.95 -15.88
C SER A 149 -2.75 -9.79 -15.45
N LEU A 150 -1.74 -9.86 -16.28
CA LEU A 150 -0.44 -10.42 -15.94
C LEU A 150 0.59 -9.33 -15.61
N ASP A 151 0.23 -8.05 -15.81
CA ASP A 151 1.14 -6.92 -15.64
C ASP A 151 0.99 -6.30 -14.24
N TRP A 152 2.04 -6.39 -13.46
CA TRP A 152 2.17 -5.80 -12.14
C TRP A 152 1.98 -4.28 -12.12
N LYS A 153 2.38 -3.59 -13.20
CA LYS A 153 2.23 -2.14 -13.31
C LYS A 153 0.80 -1.73 -13.61
N GLU A 154 0.04 -2.54 -14.38
CA GLU A 154 -1.39 -2.32 -14.59
C GLU A 154 -2.17 -2.48 -13.27
N ASP A 155 -1.90 -3.53 -12.48
CA ASP A 155 -2.52 -3.69 -11.16
C ASP A 155 -2.16 -2.54 -10.21
N ALA A 156 -0.90 -2.12 -10.21
CA ALA A 156 -0.46 -0.99 -9.42
C ALA A 156 -1.17 0.32 -9.82
N ALA A 157 -1.39 0.55 -11.13
CA ALA A 157 -2.01 1.75 -11.66
C ALA A 157 -3.48 1.92 -11.26
N ARG A 158 -4.23 0.82 -11.05
CA ARG A 158 -5.63 0.88 -10.61
C ARG A 158 -5.79 1.17 -9.11
N ARG A 159 -4.73 1.05 -8.30
CA ARG A 159 -4.78 1.31 -6.86
C ARG A 159 -5.00 2.80 -6.59
N ASP A 160 -5.44 3.12 -5.36
CA ASP A 160 -5.79 4.47 -4.97
C ASP A 160 -4.55 5.38 -4.80
N PHE A 161 -3.60 4.94 -3.98
CA PHE A 161 -2.43 5.75 -3.60
C PHE A 161 -1.12 5.02 -3.88
N SER A 162 -0.07 5.78 -4.22
CA SER A 162 1.29 5.27 -4.41
C SER A 162 1.77 4.41 -3.24
N ILE A 163 1.44 4.80 -2.01
CA ILE A 163 1.79 4.09 -0.77
C ILE A 163 1.13 2.71 -0.62
N ASN A 164 0.11 2.40 -1.40
CA ASN A 164 -0.60 1.12 -1.42
C ASN A 164 -0.23 0.26 -2.65
N SER A 165 0.63 0.76 -3.54
CA SER A 165 1.06 0.09 -4.77
C SER A 165 2.51 -0.40 -4.73
N ILE A 166 3.01 -0.67 -3.53
CA ILE A 166 4.34 -1.24 -3.32
C ILE A 166 4.18 -2.74 -3.16
N TYR A 167 4.98 -3.50 -3.89
CA TYR A 167 5.01 -4.96 -3.86
C TYR A 167 6.38 -5.45 -3.41
N SER A 168 6.45 -6.68 -2.90
CA SER A 168 7.72 -7.33 -2.60
C SER A 168 7.63 -8.83 -2.83
N ASP A 169 8.69 -9.42 -3.36
CA ASP A 169 8.87 -10.86 -3.32
C ASP A 169 9.20 -11.34 -1.89
N LYS A 170 9.35 -12.66 -1.72
CA LYS A 170 9.71 -13.26 -0.42
C LYS A 170 11.15 -12.98 0.00
N GLU A 171 12.01 -12.62 -0.92
CA GLU A 171 13.41 -12.23 -0.71
C GLU A 171 13.55 -10.75 -0.27
N GLY A 172 12.45 -10.00 -0.27
CA GLY A 172 12.42 -8.59 0.16
C GLY A 172 12.73 -7.59 -0.95
N ASN A 173 12.83 -8.03 -2.22
CA ASN A 173 13.02 -7.11 -3.34
C ASN A 173 11.73 -6.34 -3.63
N LEU A 174 11.81 -5.02 -3.59
CA LEU A 174 10.66 -4.15 -3.81
C LEU A 174 10.42 -3.89 -5.30
N PHE A 175 9.15 -3.96 -5.70
CA PHE A 175 8.64 -3.41 -6.94
C PHE A 175 7.72 -2.23 -6.62
N ASP A 176 8.17 -1.02 -6.91
CA ASP A 176 7.51 0.24 -6.55
C ASP A 176 7.41 1.17 -7.78
N PRO A 177 6.47 0.91 -8.70
CA PRO A 177 6.38 1.63 -9.97
C PRO A 177 5.94 3.09 -9.84
N PHE A 178 5.36 3.48 -8.70
CA PHE A 178 4.82 4.82 -8.46
C PHE A 178 5.50 5.57 -7.31
N ASN A 179 6.70 5.14 -6.89
CA ASN A 179 7.49 5.77 -5.83
C ASN A 179 6.79 5.85 -4.47
N GLY A 180 5.92 4.89 -4.14
CA GLY A 180 5.17 4.85 -2.88
C GLY A 180 6.07 4.79 -1.65
N LYS A 181 7.24 4.14 -1.73
CA LYS A 181 8.24 4.15 -0.65
C LYS A 181 8.74 5.56 -0.35
N LYS A 182 9.06 6.36 -1.40
CA LYS A 182 9.48 7.75 -1.24
C LYS A 182 8.37 8.60 -0.61
N ASP A 183 7.13 8.37 -1.02
CA ASP A 183 5.97 9.08 -0.48
C ASP A 183 5.74 8.73 0.99
N LEU A 184 5.88 7.47 1.38
CA LEU A 184 5.85 7.04 2.78
C LEU A 184 6.95 7.70 3.62
N GLU A 185 8.18 7.73 3.12
CA GLU A 185 9.33 8.34 3.81
C GLU A 185 9.16 9.85 3.97
N SER A 186 8.59 10.53 2.97
CA SER A 186 8.29 11.98 3.04
C SER A 186 6.99 12.30 3.76
N GLY A 187 6.20 11.28 4.11
CA GLY A 187 4.88 11.45 4.67
C GLY A 187 3.85 11.99 3.66
N SER A 188 4.08 11.90 2.38
CA SER A 188 3.13 12.30 1.34
C SER A 188 2.08 11.23 1.07
N ILE A 189 0.89 11.64 0.62
CA ILE A 189 -0.16 10.74 0.16
C ILE A 189 -0.55 11.21 -1.23
N ASN A 190 -0.09 10.49 -2.25
CA ASN A 190 -0.32 10.85 -3.63
C ASN A 190 -1.26 9.84 -4.30
N PHE A 191 -2.27 10.34 -5.01
CA PHE A 191 -3.08 9.51 -5.88
C PHE A 191 -2.23 8.99 -7.06
N ILE A 192 -2.54 7.77 -7.50
CA ILE A 192 -2.01 7.25 -8.76
C ILE A 192 -2.91 7.77 -9.87
N GLY A 193 -2.39 8.64 -10.73
CA GLY A 193 -3.16 9.37 -11.73
C GLY A 193 -3.78 10.67 -11.20
N GLU A 194 -4.73 11.21 -11.96
CA GLU A 194 -5.39 12.47 -11.62
C GLU A 194 -6.38 12.28 -10.46
N ALA A 195 -6.16 13.00 -9.36
CA ALA A 195 -6.94 12.85 -8.11
C ALA A 195 -8.45 13.02 -8.32
N GLU A 196 -8.86 13.97 -9.16
CA GLU A 196 -10.27 14.23 -9.45
C GLU A 196 -10.93 13.02 -10.12
N ASN A 197 -10.28 12.40 -11.10
CA ASN A 197 -10.78 11.22 -11.79
C ASN A 197 -10.85 10.04 -10.83
N ARG A 198 -9.80 9.82 -10.03
CA ARG A 198 -9.72 8.74 -9.06
C ARG A 198 -10.81 8.84 -7.98
N ILE A 199 -11.15 10.04 -7.55
CA ILE A 199 -12.26 10.28 -6.60
C ILE A 199 -13.61 10.02 -7.26
N LYS A 200 -13.81 10.41 -8.52
CA LYS A 200 -15.06 10.16 -9.26
C LYS A 200 -15.32 8.67 -9.49
N GLU A 201 -14.27 7.87 -9.68
CA GLU A 201 -14.37 6.41 -9.81
C GLU A 201 -14.83 5.73 -8.51
N ASP A 202 -14.40 6.22 -7.34
CA ASP A 202 -14.78 5.69 -6.03
C ASP A 202 -14.66 6.79 -4.96
N TYR A 203 -15.79 7.31 -4.51
CA TYR A 203 -15.84 8.34 -3.47
C TYR A 203 -15.30 7.89 -2.10
N LEU A 204 -15.22 6.58 -1.82
CA LEU A 204 -14.60 6.07 -0.60
C LEU A 204 -13.10 6.37 -0.54
N ARG A 205 -12.47 6.69 -1.66
CA ARG A 205 -11.06 7.14 -1.70
C ARG A 205 -10.84 8.42 -0.91
N ILE A 206 -11.84 9.30 -0.81
CA ILE A 206 -11.77 10.49 0.06
C ILE A 206 -11.61 10.06 1.52
N LEU A 207 -12.44 9.13 1.99
CA LEU A 207 -12.36 8.63 3.37
C LEU A 207 -11.05 7.90 3.64
N ARG A 208 -10.55 7.13 2.66
CA ARG A 208 -9.24 6.48 2.75
C ARG A 208 -8.11 7.51 2.80
N TYR A 209 -8.18 8.58 2.00
CA TYR A 209 -7.22 9.69 2.06
C TYR A 209 -7.19 10.33 3.45
N VAL A 210 -8.36 10.69 3.99
CA VAL A 210 -8.49 11.28 5.33
C VAL A 210 -7.94 10.33 6.40
N ARG A 211 -8.24 9.02 6.32
CA ARG A 211 -7.69 8.01 7.24
C ARG A 211 -6.16 7.99 7.24
N PHE A 212 -5.52 8.01 6.06
CA PHE A 212 -4.06 8.03 5.97
C PHE A 212 -3.48 9.37 6.40
N PHE A 213 -4.17 10.47 6.14
CA PHE A 213 -3.78 11.80 6.58
C PHE A 213 -3.82 11.95 8.11
N LEU A 214 -4.83 11.35 8.76
CA LEU A 214 -5.03 11.39 10.22
C LEU A 214 -4.29 10.28 10.97
N MET A 215 -3.36 9.55 10.36
CA MET A 215 -2.56 8.57 11.08
C MET A 215 -1.86 9.20 12.32
N PRO A 216 -1.67 8.44 13.45
CA PRO A 216 -1.36 9.00 14.78
C PRO A 216 -0.23 10.01 14.84
N HIS A 217 0.83 9.82 14.05
CA HIS A 217 1.95 10.76 13.97
C HIS A 217 1.63 12.10 13.26
N ARG A 218 0.50 12.18 12.55
CA ARG A 218 0.00 13.43 11.93
C ARG A 218 -1.12 14.07 12.71
N LEU A 219 -1.89 13.28 13.46
CA LEU A 219 -2.95 13.79 14.32
C LEU A 219 -2.38 14.80 15.34
N HIS A 220 -1.19 14.51 15.89
CA HIS A 220 -0.51 15.42 16.79
C HIS A 220 -0.10 16.74 16.13
N LEU A 221 0.36 16.70 14.88
CA LEU A 221 0.68 17.90 14.09
C LEU A 221 -0.56 18.74 13.76
N VAL A 222 -1.65 18.08 13.35
CA VAL A 222 -2.92 18.76 13.06
C VAL A 222 -3.51 19.38 14.33
N LEU A 223 -3.47 18.66 15.45
CA LEU A 223 -3.91 19.17 16.76
C LEU A 223 -3.07 20.37 17.20
N ASN A 224 -1.76 20.33 17.06
CA ASN A 224 -0.89 21.45 17.39
C ASN A 224 -1.16 22.68 16.50
N LEU A 225 -1.31 22.49 15.19
CA LEU A 225 -1.68 23.58 14.27
C LEU A 225 -3.04 24.19 14.61
N LEU A 226 -4.02 23.37 14.98
CA LEU A 226 -5.34 23.85 15.40
C LEU A 226 -5.26 24.59 16.75
N LEU A 227 -4.49 24.08 17.69
CA LEU A 227 -4.27 24.74 19.00
C LEU A 227 -3.52 26.06 18.83
N ASP A 228 -2.50 26.14 17.96
CA ASP A 228 -1.81 27.39 17.65
C ASP A 228 -2.72 28.43 17.01
N GLN A 229 -3.59 28.02 16.09
CA GLN A 229 -4.60 28.90 15.52
C GLN A 229 -5.64 29.39 16.56
N TYR A 230 -6.02 28.51 17.50
CA TYR A 230 -6.90 28.89 18.61
C TYR A 230 -6.21 29.86 19.58
N HIS A 231 -4.94 29.60 19.96
CA HIS A 231 -4.16 30.49 20.83
C HIS A 231 -3.99 31.88 20.24
N GLN A 232 -3.72 31.99 18.94
CA GLN A 232 -3.58 33.27 18.27
C GLN A 232 -4.90 34.07 18.23
N ARG A 233 -6.05 33.38 18.16
CA ARG A 233 -7.37 34.09 18.21
C ARG A 233 -7.74 34.62 19.59
N PHE A 234 -7.24 34.03 20.68
CA PHE A 234 -7.48 34.48 22.04
C PHE A 234 -6.52 35.58 22.51
N LEU A 235 -5.44 35.83 21.80
CA LEU A 235 -4.49 36.93 22.12
C LEU A 235 -4.92 38.28 21.49
N PHE A 236 -5.98 38.32 20.72
CA PHE A 236 -6.53 39.50 20.05
C PHE A 236 -7.96 39.85 20.49
N LEU A 237 -8.42 39.28 21.61
CA LEU A 237 -9.65 39.70 22.34
C LEU A 237 -9.26 40.21 23.73
#